data_99766ecc737f5796a6f1cceb589f7f41
#
_entry.id   99766ecc737f5796a6f1cceb589f7f41
#
_cell.length_a   1.000
_cell.length_b   1.000
_cell.length_c   1.000
_cell.angle_alpha   90.00
_cell.angle_beta   90.00
_cell.angle_gamma   90.00
#
_symmetry.space_group_name_H-M   'P 1'
#
loop_
_entity.id
_entity.type
_entity.pdbx_description
1 polymer ?
#
loop_
_entity_poly.entity_id
_entity_poly.type
_entity_poly.pdbx_seq_one_letter_code
_entity_poly.pdbx_strand_id
1 'polypeptide(L)'
;EDYDYLYHFNGKTFDIPYVLNKCSKHSISLSEHCDNILNDKENSFSIDILAGIRPVKKMLGLTKANQTALEKWLGIIRDDKFDGGKLIPVYTDFMQKKILAPEKAEELEKILLLHNYEDIENMLNVASIMSYNDISTLSPFSDDETIFSGYSKHFDITEITIDDDGMLNISCSFPELIFPKSLETSITFPESNSEEYKYTDDMLIVFENDTILLKVPILSGVLYNYIKNYKDYYYFSDKDTALHKSVAAYMDKKYRKKATATTCYTKKQGYFIPTLKTCKKNKADTDNIFTEYKLSLRDKI
;
A
#
# COMPACT_ATOMS: atom_id res chain seq x y z
N GLU A 1 16.26 0.15 -32.10
CA GLU A 1 16.51 0.76 -30.78
C GLU A 1 16.01 -0.23 -29.74
N ASP A 2 16.86 -0.57 -28.78
CA ASP A 2 16.52 -1.48 -27.71
C ASP A 2 16.04 -0.64 -26.53
N TYR A 3 14.79 -0.80 -26.16
CA TYR A 3 14.21 -0.18 -24.98
C TYR A 3 14.17 -1.21 -23.86
N ASP A 4 14.58 -0.83 -22.65
CA ASP A 4 14.61 -1.73 -21.50
C ASP A 4 13.23 -1.95 -20.89
N TYR A 5 12.34 -0.96 -20.98
CA TYR A 5 11.03 -0.97 -20.34
C TYR A 5 9.92 -0.49 -21.26
N LEU A 6 8.73 -1.09 -21.10
CA LEU A 6 7.48 -0.66 -21.68
C LEU A 6 6.53 -0.18 -20.59
N TYR A 7 6.30 1.13 -20.52
CA TYR A 7 5.23 1.67 -19.67
C TYR A 7 3.93 1.70 -20.46
N HIS A 8 2.86 1.24 -19.85
CA HIS A 8 1.53 1.27 -20.44
C HIS A 8 0.44 1.48 -19.39
N PHE A 9 -0.72 1.93 -19.80
CA PHE A 9 -1.87 2.14 -18.95
C PHE A 9 -2.94 1.09 -19.25
N ASN A 10 -3.02 0.02 -18.44
CA ASN A 10 -3.93 -1.13 -18.62
C ASN A 10 -3.72 -1.87 -19.97
N GLY A 11 -2.55 -1.73 -20.57
CA GLY A 11 -2.26 -2.26 -21.91
C GLY A 11 -2.30 -3.79 -22.01
N LYS A 12 -2.09 -4.51 -20.90
CA LYS A 12 -2.16 -5.97 -20.86
C LYS A 12 -3.53 -6.53 -21.24
N THR A 13 -4.59 -5.74 -21.07
CA THR A 13 -5.96 -6.19 -21.37
C THR A 13 -6.40 -5.86 -22.80
N PHE A 14 -5.80 -4.86 -23.44
CA PHE A 14 -6.21 -4.42 -24.79
C PHE A 14 -5.04 -4.16 -25.73
N ASP A 15 -4.16 -3.23 -25.42
CA ASP A 15 -3.15 -2.72 -26.37
C ASP A 15 -2.14 -3.80 -26.76
N ILE A 16 -1.57 -4.50 -25.79
CA ILE A 16 -0.58 -5.56 -26.02
C ILE A 16 -1.18 -6.73 -26.82
N PRO A 17 -2.32 -7.33 -26.42
CA PRO A 17 -2.97 -8.37 -27.19
C PRO A 17 -3.35 -7.91 -28.60
N TYR A 18 -3.77 -6.66 -28.77
CA TYR A 18 -4.09 -6.10 -30.08
C TYR A 18 -2.86 -6.03 -30.98
N VAL A 19 -1.73 -5.52 -30.47
CA VAL A 19 -0.46 -5.43 -31.21
C VAL A 19 0.02 -6.83 -31.62
N LEU A 20 0.06 -7.77 -30.67
CA LEU A 20 0.48 -9.15 -30.92
C LEU A 20 -0.38 -9.83 -32.01
N ASN A 21 -1.70 -9.63 -31.94
CA ASN A 21 -2.64 -10.17 -32.95
C ASN A 21 -2.38 -9.55 -34.33
N LYS A 22 -2.13 -8.23 -34.39
CA LYS A 22 -1.80 -7.55 -35.66
C LYS A 22 -0.48 -8.04 -36.22
N CYS A 23 0.56 -8.19 -35.39
CA CYS A 23 1.84 -8.75 -35.83
C CYS A 23 1.65 -10.16 -36.44
N SER A 24 0.91 -11.02 -35.75
CA SER A 24 0.59 -12.37 -36.24
C SER A 24 -0.19 -12.32 -37.57
N LYS A 25 -1.25 -11.51 -37.65
CA LYS A 25 -2.09 -11.39 -38.86
C LYS A 25 -1.33 -10.91 -40.08
N HIS A 26 -0.36 -10.04 -39.89
CA HIS A 26 0.44 -9.45 -41.01
C HIS A 26 1.80 -10.12 -41.16
N SER A 27 2.04 -11.26 -40.48
CA SER A 27 3.31 -12.00 -40.53
C SER A 27 4.54 -11.12 -40.21
N ILE A 28 4.36 -10.20 -39.25
CA ILE A 28 5.43 -9.36 -38.73
C ILE A 28 6.14 -10.13 -37.61
N SER A 29 7.41 -10.43 -37.79
CA SER A 29 8.24 -11.06 -36.78
C SER A 29 8.72 -9.99 -35.79
N LEU A 30 8.47 -10.21 -34.50
CA LEU A 30 9.04 -9.41 -33.41
C LEU A 30 10.49 -9.88 -33.17
N SER A 31 11.34 -8.96 -32.73
CA SER A 31 12.63 -9.35 -32.15
C SER A 31 12.40 -10.11 -30.83
N GLU A 32 13.35 -10.95 -30.45
CA GLU A 32 13.29 -11.68 -29.17
C GLU A 32 13.10 -10.72 -27.97
N HIS A 33 13.77 -9.58 -28.01
CA HIS A 33 13.67 -8.54 -27.00
C HIS A 33 12.25 -7.95 -26.92
N CYS A 34 11.64 -7.56 -28.06
CA CYS A 34 10.27 -7.06 -28.09
C CYS A 34 9.26 -8.12 -27.63
N ASP A 35 9.45 -9.36 -28.06
CA ASP A 35 8.56 -10.46 -27.65
C ASP A 35 8.62 -10.70 -26.14
N ASN A 36 9.81 -10.67 -25.54
CA ASN A 36 10.00 -10.80 -24.11
C ASN A 36 9.30 -9.68 -23.33
N ILE A 37 9.38 -8.43 -23.77
CA ILE A 37 8.72 -7.29 -23.11
C ILE A 37 7.19 -7.40 -23.24
N LEU A 38 6.68 -7.68 -24.43
CA LEU A 38 5.23 -7.74 -24.68
C LEU A 38 4.57 -8.95 -24.01
N ASN A 39 5.28 -10.05 -23.81
CA ASN A 39 4.81 -11.26 -23.15
C ASN A 39 5.22 -11.33 -21.66
N ASP A 40 5.79 -10.27 -21.09
CA ASP A 40 6.23 -10.23 -19.71
C ASP A 40 5.03 -10.36 -18.74
N LYS A 41 4.98 -11.52 -18.06
CA LYS A 41 3.93 -11.83 -17.08
C LYS A 41 4.27 -11.34 -15.66
N GLU A 42 5.54 -11.12 -15.40
CA GLU A 42 6.05 -10.81 -14.07
C GLU A 42 6.14 -9.30 -13.79
N ASN A 43 5.81 -8.47 -14.77
CA ASN A 43 5.95 -7.00 -14.76
C ASN A 43 7.40 -6.51 -14.53
N SER A 44 8.37 -7.29 -14.96
CA SER A 44 9.78 -6.92 -14.84
C SER A 44 10.21 -5.87 -15.87
N PHE A 45 9.66 -5.94 -17.08
CA PHE A 45 9.98 -5.05 -18.21
C PHE A 45 8.74 -4.33 -18.76
N SER A 46 7.55 -4.92 -18.58
CA SER A 46 6.26 -4.37 -19.04
C SER A 46 5.47 -3.87 -17.86
N ILE A 47 5.52 -2.57 -17.60
CA ILE A 47 5.02 -1.92 -16.38
C ILE A 47 3.61 -1.38 -16.60
N ASP A 48 2.62 -1.99 -15.94
CA ASP A 48 1.23 -1.52 -15.96
C ASP A 48 1.00 -0.48 -14.87
N ILE A 49 0.96 0.78 -15.28
CA ILE A 49 0.76 1.93 -14.38
C ILE A 49 -0.56 1.82 -13.61
N LEU A 50 -1.65 1.42 -14.28
CA LEU A 50 -2.95 1.27 -13.61
C LEU A 50 -2.90 0.18 -12.53
N ALA A 51 -2.25 -0.94 -12.81
CA ALA A 51 -2.09 -2.03 -11.85
C ALA A 51 -1.28 -1.57 -10.64
N GLY A 52 -0.21 -0.79 -10.86
CA GLY A 52 0.60 -0.21 -9.78
C GLY A 52 -0.13 0.82 -8.91
N ILE A 53 -1.09 1.57 -9.48
CA ILE A 53 -1.82 2.61 -8.74
C ILE A 53 -3.06 2.07 -8.01
N ARG A 54 -3.68 0.99 -8.51
CA ARG A 54 -4.91 0.41 -7.91
C ARG A 54 -4.85 0.19 -6.40
N PRO A 55 -3.77 -0.35 -5.81
CA PRO A 55 -3.70 -0.59 -4.37
C PRO A 55 -3.82 0.69 -3.54
N VAL A 56 -3.25 1.79 -4.01
CA VAL A 56 -3.21 3.07 -3.29
C VAL A 56 -4.34 4.03 -3.65
N LYS A 57 -5.21 3.65 -4.58
CA LYS A 57 -6.33 4.48 -5.05
C LYS A 57 -7.15 5.11 -3.90
N LYS A 58 -7.48 4.33 -2.87
CA LYS A 58 -8.26 4.80 -1.72
C LYS A 58 -7.46 5.81 -0.89
N MET A 59 -6.19 5.53 -0.65
CA MET A 59 -5.26 6.41 0.07
C MET A 59 -5.13 7.77 -0.61
N LEU A 60 -5.10 7.78 -1.96
CA LEU A 60 -5.03 9.00 -2.77
C LEU A 60 -6.35 9.76 -2.86
N GLY A 61 -7.44 9.28 -2.24
CA GLY A 61 -8.76 9.88 -2.32
C GLY A 61 -9.41 9.83 -3.71
N LEU A 62 -8.97 8.92 -4.57
CA LEU A 62 -9.42 8.84 -5.96
C LEU A 62 -10.72 8.03 -6.08
N THR A 63 -11.74 8.61 -6.68
CA THR A 63 -12.99 7.91 -7.04
C THR A 63 -12.81 7.03 -8.28
N LYS A 64 -12.04 7.52 -9.26
CA LYS A 64 -11.69 6.83 -10.50
C LYS A 64 -10.17 6.76 -10.64
N ALA A 65 -9.69 5.75 -11.35
CA ALA A 65 -8.26 5.56 -11.64
C ALA A 65 -8.02 5.43 -13.17
N ASN A 66 -8.79 6.16 -13.98
CA ASN A 66 -8.45 6.33 -15.40
C ASN A 66 -7.38 7.42 -15.54
N GLN A 67 -6.66 7.42 -16.65
CA GLN A 67 -5.50 8.30 -16.88
C GLN A 67 -5.86 9.77 -16.67
N THR A 68 -6.94 10.25 -17.27
CA THR A 68 -7.42 11.65 -17.13
C THR A 68 -7.69 12.05 -15.66
N ALA A 69 -8.22 11.13 -14.83
CA ALA A 69 -8.45 11.41 -13.41
C ALA A 69 -7.14 11.52 -12.63
N LEU A 70 -6.14 10.72 -12.98
CA LEU A 70 -4.81 10.74 -12.37
C LEU A 70 -4.05 11.99 -12.77
N GLU A 71 -4.10 12.37 -14.04
CA GLU A 71 -3.52 13.62 -14.54
C GLU A 71 -4.12 14.83 -13.83
N LYS A 72 -5.45 14.87 -13.73
CA LYS A 72 -6.14 15.92 -12.98
C LYS A 72 -5.71 15.95 -11.51
N TRP A 73 -5.51 14.79 -10.90
CA TRP A 73 -5.04 14.70 -9.52
C TRP A 73 -3.63 15.27 -9.36
N LEU A 74 -2.76 15.07 -10.34
CA LEU A 74 -1.42 15.67 -10.44
C LEU A 74 -1.45 17.18 -10.76
N GLY A 75 -2.61 17.72 -11.17
CA GLY A 75 -2.73 19.11 -11.63
C GLY A 75 -2.35 19.30 -13.11
N ILE A 76 -2.24 18.22 -13.87
CA ILE A 76 -1.98 18.28 -15.31
C ILE A 76 -3.26 18.70 -16.03
N ILE A 77 -3.16 19.72 -16.86
CA ILE A 77 -4.25 20.25 -17.68
C ILE A 77 -4.03 19.78 -19.11
N ARG A 78 -5.07 19.17 -19.69
CA ARG A 78 -5.08 18.75 -21.10
C ARG A 78 -5.73 19.82 -21.98
N ASP A 79 -5.23 19.94 -23.19
CA ASP A 79 -5.89 20.68 -24.26
C ASP A 79 -7.01 19.84 -24.90
N ASP A 80 -6.83 18.51 -24.92
CA ASP A 80 -7.87 17.58 -25.32
C ASP A 80 -9.05 17.56 -24.35
N LYS A 81 -10.28 17.74 -24.89
CA LYS A 81 -11.53 17.81 -24.13
C LYS A 81 -12.37 16.54 -24.26
N PHE A 82 -11.87 15.53 -24.96
CA PHE A 82 -12.56 14.29 -25.20
C PHE A 82 -12.10 13.20 -24.21
N ASP A 83 -13.04 12.36 -23.81
CA ASP A 83 -12.70 11.07 -23.22
C ASP A 83 -12.73 9.98 -24.32
N GLY A 84 -12.06 8.86 -24.08
CA GLY A 84 -11.93 7.80 -25.08
C GLY A 84 -13.26 7.31 -25.67
N GLY A 85 -14.34 7.33 -24.88
CA GLY A 85 -15.68 6.96 -25.37
C GLY A 85 -16.25 7.96 -26.38
N LYS A 86 -15.96 9.24 -26.20
CA LYS A 86 -16.40 10.30 -27.11
C LYS A 86 -15.58 10.35 -28.40
N LEU A 87 -14.41 9.75 -28.42
CA LEU A 87 -13.58 9.68 -29.64
C LEU A 87 -14.08 8.63 -30.64
N ILE A 88 -14.85 7.63 -30.23
CA ILE A 88 -15.38 6.61 -31.14
C ILE A 88 -16.21 7.23 -32.28
N PRO A 89 -17.19 8.13 -32.02
CA PRO A 89 -17.90 8.84 -33.07
C PRO A 89 -16.97 9.72 -33.94
N VAL A 90 -16.00 10.39 -33.34
CA VAL A 90 -15.01 11.23 -34.07
C VAL A 90 -14.20 10.38 -35.03
N TYR A 91 -13.73 9.21 -34.58
CA TYR A 91 -13.00 8.26 -35.44
C TYR A 91 -13.90 7.74 -36.58
N THR A 92 -15.15 7.41 -36.29
CA THR A 92 -16.09 6.95 -37.31
C THR A 92 -16.33 8.04 -38.39
N ASP A 93 -16.52 9.28 -37.95
CA ASP A 93 -16.71 10.43 -38.83
C ASP A 93 -15.43 10.72 -39.65
N PHE A 94 -14.25 10.62 -39.03
CA PHE A 94 -12.96 10.71 -39.71
C PHE A 94 -12.85 9.69 -40.84
N MET A 95 -13.16 8.41 -40.57
CA MET A 95 -13.05 7.35 -41.58
C MET A 95 -13.98 7.58 -42.76
N GLN A 96 -15.19 8.12 -42.54
CA GLN A 96 -16.10 8.46 -43.61
C GLN A 96 -15.63 9.66 -44.41
N LYS A 97 -15.22 10.73 -43.74
CA LYS A 97 -14.78 11.98 -44.38
C LYS A 97 -13.45 11.85 -45.09
N LYS A 98 -12.56 10.96 -44.67
CA LYS A 98 -11.29 10.68 -45.34
C LYS A 98 -11.50 10.30 -46.82
N ILE A 99 -12.64 9.70 -47.14
CA ILE A 99 -12.99 9.32 -48.51
C ILE A 99 -13.83 10.40 -49.20
N LEU A 100 -14.78 11.00 -48.50
CA LEU A 100 -15.81 11.86 -49.07
C LEU A 100 -15.49 13.35 -49.01
N ALA A 101 -14.70 13.80 -48.05
CA ALA A 101 -14.39 15.21 -47.80
C ALA A 101 -13.04 15.35 -47.08
N PRO A 102 -11.89 15.14 -47.77
CA PRO A 102 -10.56 15.07 -47.10
C PRO A 102 -10.21 16.30 -46.26
N GLU A 103 -10.61 17.50 -46.67
CA GLU A 103 -10.35 18.74 -45.93
C GLU A 103 -11.00 18.73 -44.53
N LYS A 104 -12.21 18.17 -44.42
CA LYS A 104 -12.89 18.02 -43.14
C LYS A 104 -12.34 16.86 -42.29
N ALA A 105 -11.73 15.87 -42.92
CA ALA A 105 -11.05 14.77 -42.22
C ALA A 105 -9.80 15.24 -41.48
N GLU A 106 -9.09 16.22 -42.01
CA GLU A 106 -7.85 16.74 -41.40
C GLU A 106 -8.10 17.37 -40.03
N GLU A 107 -9.24 18.04 -39.80
CA GLU A 107 -9.60 18.60 -38.51
C GLU A 107 -9.89 17.48 -37.47
N LEU A 108 -10.58 16.42 -37.90
CA LEU A 108 -10.87 15.28 -37.04
C LEU A 108 -9.61 14.47 -36.71
N GLU A 109 -8.70 14.35 -37.67
CA GLU A 109 -7.39 13.72 -37.49
C GLU A 109 -6.57 14.45 -36.40
N LYS A 110 -6.56 15.79 -36.43
CA LYS A 110 -5.86 16.59 -35.39
C LYS A 110 -6.42 16.33 -34.00
N ILE A 111 -7.74 16.19 -33.84
CA ILE A 111 -8.37 15.85 -32.56
C ILE A 111 -7.90 14.47 -32.08
N LEU A 112 -7.93 13.47 -32.96
CA LEU A 112 -7.53 12.11 -32.63
C LEU A 112 -6.04 12.02 -32.27
N LEU A 113 -5.19 12.74 -33.03
CA LEU A 113 -3.75 12.78 -32.78
C LEU A 113 -3.42 13.53 -31.46
N LEU A 114 -4.12 14.63 -31.17
CA LEU A 114 -3.92 15.36 -29.92
C LEU A 114 -4.23 14.47 -28.70
N HIS A 115 -5.34 13.76 -28.73
CA HIS A 115 -5.69 12.84 -27.64
C HIS A 115 -4.60 11.78 -27.40
N ASN A 116 -4.19 11.12 -28.49
CA ASN A 116 -3.16 10.08 -28.41
C ASN A 116 -1.80 10.64 -27.97
N TYR A 117 -1.46 11.84 -28.42
CA TYR A 117 -0.23 12.53 -28.01
C TYR A 117 -0.21 12.81 -26.50
N GLU A 118 -1.28 13.40 -25.97
CA GLU A 118 -1.34 13.72 -24.53
C GLU A 118 -1.40 12.46 -23.65
N ASP A 119 -2.02 11.38 -24.12
CA ASP A 119 -2.00 10.08 -23.40
C ASP A 119 -0.57 9.55 -23.26
N ILE A 120 0.28 9.74 -24.27
CA ILE A 120 1.67 9.29 -24.24
C ILE A 120 2.55 10.27 -23.46
N GLU A 121 2.42 11.57 -23.72
CA GLU A 121 3.25 12.62 -23.13
C GLU A 121 3.14 12.62 -21.59
N ASN A 122 1.92 12.44 -21.07
CA ASN A 122 1.65 12.48 -19.65
C ASN A 122 1.87 11.13 -18.93
N MET A 123 2.17 10.08 -19.67
CA MET A 123 2.22 8.72 -19.09
C MET A 123 3.27 8.56 -18.01
N LEU A 124 4.47 9.12 -18.18
CA LEU A 124 5.53 9.04 -17.17
C LEU A 124 5.20 9.89 -15.91
N ASN A 125 4.53 11.03 -16.11
CA ASN A 125 4.05 11.82 -14.98
C ASN A 125 3.02 11.02 -14.15
N VAL A 126 2.10 10.32 -14.82
CA VAL A 126 1.12 9.45 -14.16
C VAL A 126 1.81 8.26 -13.50
N ALA A 127 2.85 7.70 -14.11
CA ALA A 127 3.63 6.60 -13.54
C ALA A 127 4.28 6.99 -12.19
N SER A 128 4.65 8.26 -12.00
CA SER A 128 5.23 8.73 -10.74
C SER A 128 4.33 8.50 -9.51
N ILE A 129 3.00 8.39 -9.71
CA ILE A 129 2.04 8.07 -8.65
C ILE A 129 2.29 6.68 -8.04
N MET A 130 2.95 5.79 -8.79
CA MET A 130 3.28 4.45 -8.29
C MET A 130 4.23 4.50 -7.08
N SER A 131 4.97 5.60 -6.89
CA SER A 131 5.83 5.81 -5.72
C SER A 131 5.09 5.62 -4.38
N TYR A 132 3.82 5.98 -4.32
CA TYR A 132 3.00 5.75 -3.11
C TYR A 132 2.69 4.27 -2.88
N ASN A 133 2.61 3.45 -3.93
CA ASN A 133 2.40 2.00 -3.81
C ASN A 133 3.66 1.31 -3.29
N ASP A 134 4.80 1.78 -3.71
CA ASP A 134 6.09 1.22 -3.31
C ASP A 134 6.26 1.22 -1.79
N ILE A 135 5.67 2.20 -1.12
CA ILE A 135 5.69 2.29 0.35
C ILE A 135 4.60 1.46 1.00
N SER A 136 3.43 1.32 0.38
CA SER A 136 2.35 0.49 0.93
C SER A 136 2.77 -0.98 1.04
N THR A 137 3.76 -1.39 0.28
CA THR A 137 4.35 -2.73 0.29
C THR A 137 5.54 -2.88 1.24
N LEU A 138 6.11 -1.76 1.76
CA LEU A 138 7.11 -1.80 2.82
C LEU A 138 6.46 -2.36 4.09
N SER A 139 6.73 -3.62 4.38
CA SER A 139 6.45 -4.19 5.69
C SER A 139 7.67 -3.92 6.58
N PRO A 140 7.61 -2.98 7.52
CA PRO A 140 8.74 -2.70 8.41
C PRO A 140 9.09 -3.87 9.33
N PHE A 141 8.38 -4.99 9.20
CA PHE A 141 8.46 -6.16 10.10
C PHE A 141 8.60 -7.50 9.36
N SER A 142 8.92 -7.53 8.08
CA SER A 142 9.35 -8.78 7.47
C SER A 142 10.84 -8.96 7.71
N ASP A 143 11.19 -9.93 8.54
CA ASP A 143 12.57 -10.44 8.65
C ASP A 143 13.01 -11.17 7.35
N ASP A 144 12.15 -11.24 6.37
CA ASP A 144 12.42 -11.71 5.03
C ASP A 144 12.99 -10.55 4.20
N GLU A 145 14.25 -10.67 3.87
CA GLU A 145 14.91 -9.93 2.77
C GLU A 145 14.28 -10.23 1.41
N THR A 146 13.10 -10.81 1.40
CA THR A 146 12.37 -11.16 0.19
C THR A 146 11.84 -9.91 -0.48
N ILE A 147 12.75 -9.32 -1.26
CA ILE A 147 12.55 -9.21 -2.68
C ILE A 147 11.32 -8.37 -3.01
N PHE A 148 11.54 -7.07 -2.95
CA PHE A 148 10.95 -6.22 -3.95
C PHE A 148 11.64 -6.57 -5.27
N SER A 149 10.89 -7.06 -6.23
CA SER A 149 11.37 -7.34 -7.56
C SER A 149 12.07 -6.09 -8.15
N GLY A 150 13.38 -6.04 -8.03
CA GLY A 150 14.23 -5.14 -8.77
C GLY A 150 14.74 -3.87 -8.08
N TYR A 151 14.19 -3.43 -6.94
CA TYR A 151 14.68 -2.23 -6.26
C TYR A 151 14.83 -2.48 -4.75
N SER A 152 16.07 -2.56 -4.28
CA SER A 152 16.39 -2.41 -2.86
C SER A 152 16.16 -0.95 -2.50
N LYS A 153 14.97 -0.62 -2.00
CA LYS A 153 14.69 0.75 -1.56
C LYS A 153 15.21 0.91 -0.16
N HIS A 154 16.35 1.58 -0.05
CA HIS A 154 16.86 2.03 1.24
C HIS A 154 16.06 3.23 1.69
N PHE A 155 15.66 3.24 2.94
CA PHE A 155 15.16 4.44 3.61
C PHE A 155 15.96 4.65 4.89
N ASP A 156 16.13 5.90 5.24
CA ASP A 156 16.80 6.32 6.47
C ASP A 156 15.76 6.89 7.43
N ILE A 157 15.77 6.43 8.68
CA ILE A 157 15.03 7.11 9.74
C ILE A 157 15.86 8.32 10.15
N THR A 158 15.36 9.51 9.82
CA THR A 158 16.08 10.77 10.07
C THR A 158 15.78 11.34 11.43
N GLU A 159 14.58 11.12 11.97
CA GLU A 159 14.17 11.64 13.26
C GLU A 159 13.11 10.78 13.90
N ILE A 160 13.16 10.65 15.23
CA ILE A 160 12.11 10.04 16.06
C ILE A 160 11.87 10.97 17.25
N THR A 161 10.67 11.52 17.35
CA THR A 161 10.26 12.43 18.44
C THR A 161 8.88 12.10 18.96
N ILE A 162 8.56 12.59 20.15
CA ILE A 162 7.20 12.54 20.69
C ILE A 162 6.77 14.00 20.81
N ASP A 163 5.64 14.33 20.21
CA ASP A 163 5.08 15.68 20.28
C ASP A 163 4.30 15.91 21.61
N ASP A 164 3.86 17.18 21.79
CA ASP A 164 3.15 17.59 23.00
C ASP A 164 1.77 16.90 23.15
N ASP A 165 1.21 16.41 22.06
CA ASP A 165 -0.05 15.65 22.03
C ASP A 165 0.16 14.16 22.35
N GLY A 166 1.40 13.73 22.56
CA GLY A 166 1.76 12.35 22.87
C GLY A 166 1.78 11.43 21.65
N MET A 167 1.89 11.99 20.44
CA MET A 167 2.07 11.21 19.22
C MET A 167 3.55 10.92 18.97
N LEU A 168 3.86 9.71 18.56
CA LEU A 168 5.18 9.35 18.07
C LEU A 168 5.33 9.79 16.62
N ASN A 169 6.26 10.70 16.38
CA ASN A 169 6.63 11.18 15.06
C ASN A 169 7.88 10.44 14.58
N ILE A 170 7.79 9.79 13.43
CA ILE A 170 8.90 9.09 12.78
C ILE A 170 9.07 9.69 11.41
N SER A 171 10.19 10.36 11.17
CA SER A 171 10.56 10.91 9.86
C SER A 171 11.48 9.94 9.14
N CYS A 172 11.11 9.60 7.91
CA CYS A 172 11.89 8.72 7.04
C CYS A 172 12.23 9.45 5.75
N SER A 173 13.45 9.32 5.26
CA SER A 173 13.89 9.80 3.95
C SER A 173 14.09 8.62 3.00
N PHE A 174 13.70 8.81 1.74
CA PHE A 174 13.78 7.84 0.65
C PHE A 174 14.58 8.43 -0.51
N PRO A 175 15.92 8.40 -0.49
CA PRO A 175 16.75 9.11 -1.45
C PRO A 175 16.48 8.76 -2.93
N GLU A 176 15.96 7.57 -3.18
CA GLU A 176 15.67 7.07 -4.55
C GLU A 176 14.20 7.24 -4.95
N LEU A 177 13.38 7.87 -4.11
CA LEU A 177 11.95 7.95 -4.34
C LEU A 177 11.48 9.40 -4.18
N ILE A 178 10.74 9.88 -5.17
CA ILE A 178 10.14 11.21 -5.14
C ILE A 178 8.62 11.06 -5.24
N PHE A 179 7.90 11.63 -4.29
CA PHE A 179 6.46 11.72 -4.34
C PHE A 179 6.05 12.89 -5.23
N PRO A 180 5.21 12.66 -6.26
CA PRO A 180 4.88 13.71 -7.23
C PRO A 180 4.05 14.85 -6.64
N LYS A 181 3.48 14.64 -5.46
CA LYS A 181 2.66 15.63 -4.76
C LYS A 181 2.68 15.36 -3.26
N SER A 182 2.68 16.42 -2.45
CA SER A 182 2.48 16.30 -1.01
C SER A 182 1.09 15.73 -0.73
N LEU A 183 1.02 14.73 0.12
CA LEU A 183 -0.20 14.02 0.46
C LEU A 183 -0.25 13.76 1.97
N GLU A 184 -1.36 14.11 2.58
CA GLU A 184 -1.68 13.71 3.95
C GLU A 184 -2.82 12.68 3.90
N THR A 185 -2.65 11.58 4.59
CA THR A 185 -3.67 10.52 4.68
C THR A 185 -3.64 9.89 6.05
N SER A 186 -4.75 9.29 6.45
CA SER A 186 -4.84 8.55 7.72
C SER A 186 -5.12 7.08 7.50
N ILE A 187 -4.61 6.26 8.40
CA ILE A 187 -4.92 4.85 8.48
C ILE A 187 -5.62 4.60 9.80
N THR A 188 -6.88 4.18 9.72
CA THR A 188 -7.66 3.77 10.88
C THR A 188 -7.20 2.39 11.33
N PHE A 189 -6.84 2.28 12.59
CA PHE A 189 -6.52 0.99 13.18
C PHE A 189 -7.79 0.12 13.30
N PRO A 190 -7.67 -1.21 13.16
CA PRO A 190 -8.79 -2.11 13.39
C PRO A 190 -9.38 -1.86 14.79
N GLU A 191 -10.71 -1.73 14.86
CA GLU A 191 -11.39 -1.56 16.14
C GLU A 191 -10.99 -2.66 17.12
N SER A 192 -10.61 -2.25 18.32
CA SER A 192 -10.44 -3.15 19.46
C SER A 192 -11.82 -3.62 19.91
N ASN A 193 -12.01 -4.93 20.07
CA ASN A 193 -13.22 -5.49 20.66
C ASN A 193 -13.27 -5.31 22.20
N SER A 194 -12.29 -4.63 22.81
CA SER A 194 -12.27 -4.36 24.23
C SER A 194 -12.86 -2.97 24.51
N GLU A 195 -13.81 -2.90 25.44
CA GLU A 195 -14.35 -1.61 25.91
C GLU A 195 -13.28 -0.74 26.62
N GLU A 196 -12.18 -1.35 27.02
CA GLU A 196 -11.11 -0.74 27.82
C GLU A 196 -10.10 0.05 26.98
N TYR A 197 -9.98 -0.25 25.67
CA TYR A 197 -9.04 0.41 24.77
C TYR A 197 -9.74 0.77 23.46
N LYS A 198 -10.38 1.94 23.43
CA LYS A 198 -10.83 2.54 22.16
C LYS A 198 -9.73 3.44 21.64
N TYR A 199 -9.23 3.12 20.44
CA TYR A 199 -8.41 4.05 19.69
C TYR A 199 -9.30 5.17 19.19
N THR A 200 -8.97 6.38 19.57
CA THR A 200 -9.65 7.58 19.06
C THR A 200 -8.88 8.20 17.90
N ASP A 201 -7.59 7.89 17.79
CA ASP A 201 -6.70 8.56 16.86
C ASP A 201 -6.19 7.58 15.81
N ASP A 202 -6.30 8.01 14.56
CA ASP A 202 -5.73 7.32 13.41
C ASP A 202 -4.23 7.57 13.32
N MET A 203 -3.49 6.66 12.70
CA MET A 203 -2.14 6.95 12.26
C MET A 203 -2.20 7.91 11.08
N LEU A 204 -1.50 9.04 11.19
CA LEU A 204 -1.36 10.00 10.10
C LEU A 204 -0.07 9.72 9.33
N ILE A 205 -0.15 9.78 8.01
CA ILE A 205 1.00 9.65 7.11
C ILE A 205 1.05 10.90 6.25
N VAL A 206 2.18 11.60 6.28
CA VAL A 206 2.43 12.76 5.43
C VAL A 206 3.57 12.43 4.47
N PHE A 207 3.29 12.52 3.19
CA PHE A 207 4.27 12.37 2.11
C PHE A 207 4.68 13.75 1.61
N GLU A 208 5.96 14.00 1.54
CA GLU A 208 6.49 15.27 1.04
C GLU A 208 7.85 15.05 0.36
N ASN A 209 7.93 15.37 -0.94
CA ASN A 209 9.13 15.17 -1.76
C ASN A 209 9.67 13.74 -1.66
N ASP A 210 10.79 13.53 -0.98
CA ASP A 210 11.45 12.25 -0.73
C ASP A 210 11.26 11.78 0.72
N THR A 211 10.38 12.43 1.49
CA THR A 211 10.21 12.15 2.91
C THR A 211 8.81 11.65 3.26
N ILE A 212 8.74 10.87 4.33
CA ILE A 212 7.49 10.45 4.95
C ILE A 212 7.57 10.76 6.43
N LEU A 213 6.56 11.46 6.94
CA LEU A 213 6.32 11.60 8.36
C LEU A 213 5.17 10.69 8.78
N LEU A 214 5.48 9.76 9.69
CA LEU A 214 4.48 8.92 10.36
C LEU A 214 4.18 9.52 11.72
N LYS A 215 2.90 9.83 12.00
CA LYS A 215 2.42 10.20 13.34
C LYS A 215 1.58 9.05 13.88
N VAL A 216 2.08 8.41 14.93
CA VAL A 216 1.50 7.19 15.49
C VAL A 216 1.02 7.47 16.90
N PRO A 217 -0.23 7.17 17.28
CA PRO A 217 -0.70 7.37 18.65
C PRO A 217 0.04 6.44 19.61
N ILE A 218 0.49 7.01 20.73
CA ILE A 218 1.08 6.24 21.85
C ILE A 218 0.00 5.96 22.87
N LEU A 219 -0.13 4.71 23.23
CA LEU A 219 -1.07 4.25 24.22
C LEU A 219 -0.35 3.88 25.52
N SER A 220 -0.91 4.32 26.64
CA SER A 220 -0.47 3.91 27.96
C SER A 220 -1.47 2.92 28.54
N GLY A 221 -1.00 1.77 28.96
CA GLY A 221 -1.90 0.76 29.52
C GLY A 221 -1.22 -0.54 29.90
N VAL A 222 -2.01 -1.59 30.04
CA VAL A 222 -1.54 -2.93 30.42
C VAL A 222 -1.68 -3.86 29.24
N LEU A 223 -0.56 -4.45 28.81
CA LEU A 223 -0.55 -5.52 27.82
C LEU A 223 -0.70 -6.88 28.50
N TYR A 224 -1.55 -7.72 27.93
CA TYR A 224 -1.75 -9.09 28.35
C TYR A 224 -1.08 -10.05 27.37
N ASN A 225 -0.22 -10.93 27.88
CA ASN A 225 0.38 -11.99 27.09
C ASN A 225 -0.25 -13.32 27.47
N TYR A 226 -1.13 -13.84 26.62
CA TYR A 226 -1.84 -15.10 26.85
C TYR A 226 -0.94 -16.30 26.54
N ILE A 227 -0.93 -17.27 27.46
CA ILE A 227 -0.10 -18.47 27.41
C ILE A 227 -0.94 -19.64 26.91
N LYS A 228 -0.54 -20.23 25.76
CA LYS A 228 -1.31 -21.28 25.09
C LYS A 228 -1.46 -22.59 25.91
N ASN A 229 -0.42 -22.99 26.64
CA ASN A 229 -0.43 -24.21 27.45
C ASN A 229 -0.95 -23.98 28.87
N TYR A 230 -2.06 -23.27 29.00
CA TYR A 230 -2.67 -22.90 30.28
C TYR A 230 -2.86 -24.05 31.27
N LYS A 231 -2.91 -25.30 30.81
CA LYS A 231 -3.04 -26.50 31.69
C LYS A 231 -1.88 -26.69 32.66
N ASP A 232 -0.72 -26.09 32.35
CA ASP A 232 0.47 -26.14 33.19
C ASP A 232 0.59 -24.94 34.13
N TYR A 233 -0.44 -24.10 34.17
CA TYR A 233 -0.43 -22.85 34.94
C TYR A 233 -1.55 -22.80 35.96
N TYR A 234 -1.32 -21.97 37.00
CA TYR A 234 -2.32 -21.55 37.97
C TYR A 234 -2.48 -20.02 37.88
N TYR A 235 -3.73 -19.58 37.93
CA TYR A 235 -4.07 -18.17 38.04
C TYR A 235 -4.14 -17.75 39.50
N PHE A 236 -3.52 -16.61 39.83
CA PHE A 236 -3.52 -16.01 41.14
C PHE A 236 -4.37 -14.74 41.13
N SER A 237 -5.50 -14.79 41.82
CA SER A 237 -6.47 -13.70 41.81
C SER A 237 -6.00 -12.44 42.57
N ASP A 238 -5.06 -12.57 43.50
CA ASP A 238 -4.47 -11.46 44.23
C ASP A 238 -3.46 -10.64 43.41
N LYS A 239 -2.80 -11.29 42.47
CA LYS A 239 -1.80 -10.69 41.58
C LYS A 239 -2.32 -10.52 40.17
N ASP A 240 -3.49 -11.06 39.90
CA ASP A 240 -4.12 -11.09 38.59
C ASP A 240 -3.12 -11.51 37.46
N THR A 241 -2.48 -12.66 37.65
CA THR A 241 -1.48 -13.22 36.73
C THR A 241 -1.44 -14.73 36.80
N ALA A 242 -0.94 -15.38 35.74
CA ALA A 242 -0.72 -16.81 35.73
C ALA A 242 0.74 -17.15 36.00
N LEU A 243 0.97 -18.18 36.80
CA LEU A 243 2.30 -18.71 37.09
C LEU A 243 2.34 -20.21 36.77
N HIS A 244 3.46 -20.63 36.18
CA HIS A 244 3.69 -22.04 35.89
C HIS A 244 3.64 -22.86 37.21
N LYS A 245 3.13 -24.08 37.15
CA LYS A 245 2.91 -24.93 38.35
C LYS A 245 4.15 -25.18 39.19
N SER A 246 5.34 -25.15 38.62
CA SER A 246 6.60 -25.26 39.38
C SER A 246 6.81 -24.07 40.32
N VAL A 247 6.44 -22.85 39.92
CA VAL A 247 6.53 -21.64 40.72
C VAL A 247 5.34 -21.55 41.67
N ALA A 248 4.16 -21.87 41.15
CA ALA A 248 2.90 -21.84 41.90
C ALA A 248 2.91 -22.79 43.12
N ALA A 249 3.77 -23.80 43.13
CA ALA A 249 3.91 -24.73 44.28
C ALA A 249 4.39 -24.02 45.53
N TYR A 250 5.14 -22.93 45.43
CA TYR A 250 5.70 -22.14 46.54
C TYR A 250 4.81 -20.97 46.96
N MET A 251 3.66 -20.79 46.28
CA MET A 251 2.75 -19.68 46.56
C MET A 251 1.55 -20.11 47.41
N ASP A 252 0.89 -19.15 48.06
CA ASP A 252 -0.27 -19.39 48.90
C ASP A 252 -1.41 -20.04 48.14
N LYS A 253 -1.87 -21.18 48.62
CA LYS A 253 -2.95 -21.96 48.01
C LYS A 253 -4.31 -21.24 48.04
N LYS A 254 -4.51 -20.28 48.94
CA LYS A 254 -5.76 -19.54 49.12
C LYS A 254 -6.18 -18.78 47.86
N TYR A 255 -5.23 -18.22 47.13
CA TYR A 255 -5.49 -17.40 45.93
C TYR A 255 -5.30 -18.17 44.63
N ARG A 256 -4.90 -19.43 44.69
CA ARG A 256 -4.53 -20.26 43.53
C ARG A 256 -5.73 -20.96 42.95
N LYS A 257 -6.03 -20.70 41.66
CA LYS A 257 -7.02 -21.42 40.84
C LYS A 257 -6.34 -22.03 39.62
N LYS A 258 -6.89 -23.12 39.09
CA LYS A 258 -6.40 -23.64 37.78
C LYS A 258 -6.61 -22.58 36.73
N ALA A 259 -5.58 -22.29 35.94
CA ALA A 259 -5.70 -21.34 34.86
C ALA A 259 -6.60 -21.90 33.72
N THR A 260 -7.29 -21.03 33.06
CA THR A 260 -8.09 -21.28 31.86
C THR A 260 -7.48 -20.55 30.67
N ALA A 261 -7.98 -20.77 29.48
CA ALA A 261 -7.51 -20.03 28.30
C ALA A 261 -7.66 -18.50 28.44
N THR A 262 -8.65 -18.05 29.22
CA THR A 262 -8.93 -16.62 29.46
C THR A 262 -8.21 -16.03 30.69
N THR A 263 -7.70 -16.86 31.59
CA THR A 263 -7.02 -16.40 32.81
C THR A 263 -5.52 -16.73 32.82
N CYS A 264 -5.01 -17.41 31.77
CA CYS A 264 -3.60 -17.75 31.67
C CYS A 264 -2.84 -16.69 30.91
N TYR A 265 -2.48 -15.61 31.60
CA TYR A 265 -1.72 -14.51 31.03
C TYR A 265 -0.71 -13.95 32.03
N THR A 266 0.27 -13.23 31.48
CA THR A 266 1.13 -12.30 32.20
C THR A 266 0.81 -10.88 31.76
N LYS A 267 1.11 -9.88 32.60
CA LYS A 267 0.83 -8.48 32.33
C LYS A 267 2.11 -7.68 32.27
N LYS A 268 2.15 -6.68 31.36
CA LYS A 268 3.18 -5.66 31.33
C LYS A 268 2.52 -4.29 31.20
N GLN A 269 2.72 -3.43 32.16
CA GLN A 269 2.32 -2.03 32.07
C GLN A 269 3.41 -1.24 31.33
N GLY A 270 3.02 -0.34 30.43
CA GLY A 270 3.94 0.48 29.66
C GLY A 270 3.26 1.29 28.59
N TYR A 271 4.11 1.85 27.71
CA TYR A 271 3.69 2.55 26.53
C TYR A 271 3.85 1.63 25.32
N PHE A 272 2.93 1.71 24.37
CA PHE A 272 2.94 0.90 23.16
C PHE A 272 2.24 1.63 22.02
N ILE A 273 2.56 1.23 20.80
CA ILE A 273 1.92 1.69 19.58
C ILE A 273 1.00 0.60 19.01
N PRO A 274 -0.09 0.97 18.35
CA PRO A 274 -0.99 0.01 17.73
C PRO A 274 -0.31 -0.75 16.59
N THR A 275 -0.78 -1.97 16.31
CA THR A 275 -0.30 -2.77 15.18
C THR A 275 -1.25 -2.67 13.99
N LEU A 276 -0.69 -2.50 12.79
CA LEU A 276 -1.44 -2.51 11.53
C LEU A 276 -1.80 -3.93 11.07
N LYS A 277 -1.11 -4.96 11.57
CA LYS A 277 -1.42 -6.34 11.24
C LYS A 277 -2.53 -6.87 12.15
N THR A 278 -3.65 -7.28 11.56
CA THR A 278 -4.60 -8.14 12.24
C THR A 278 -3.93 -9.48 12.51
N CYS A 279 -3.45 -9.69 13.72
CA CYS A 279 -2.98 -11.02 14.13
C CYS A 279 -4.12 -12.02 13.96
N LYS A 280 -3.87 -13.16 13.32
CA LYS A 280 -4.86 -14.25 13.27
C LYS A 280 -5.25 -14.59 14.70
N LYS A 281 -6.50 -14.34 15.05
CA LYS A 281 -7.05 -14.62 16.38
C LYS A 281 -6.90 -16.11 16.67
N ASN A 282 -6.05 -16.48 17.60
CA ASN A 282 -6.18 -17.74 18.28
C ASN A 282 -7.39 -17.64 19.24
N LYS A 283 -8.09 -18.74 19.50
CA LYS A 283 -9.27 -18.75 20.42
C LYS A 283 -9.01 -18.13 21.81
N ALA A 284 -7.74 -17.97 22.21
CA ALA A 284 -7.31 -17.35 23.46
C ALA A 284 -7.00 -15.83 23.31
N ASP A 285 -6.99 -15.30 22.09
CA ASP A 285 -6.58 -13.91 21.77
C ASP A 285 -7.82 -13.06 21.39
N THR A 286 -8.99 -13.41 21.87
CA THR A 286 -10.26 -12.83 21.39
C THR A 286 -10.44 -11.35 21.70
N ASP A 287 -9.68 -10.80 22.64
CA ASP A 287 -9.96 -9.47 23.18
C ASP A 287 -8.79 -8.46 23.09
N ASN A 288 -7.62 -8.85 22.54
CA ASN A 288 -6.47 -7.96 22.48
C ASN A 288 -5.81 -7.90 21.11
N ILE A 289 -5.71 -6.69 20.58
CA ILE A 289 -4.94 -6.35 19.38
C ILE A 289 -3.42 -6.49 19.65
N PHE A 290 -3.02 -6.57 20.91
CA PHE A 290 -1.63 -6.59 21.37
C PHE A 290 -1.29 -7.95 21.98
N THR A 291 -0.93 -8.89 21.14
CA THR A 291 -0.54 -10.23 21.60
C THR A 291 0.94 -10.38 21.90
N GLU A 292 1.77 -9.37 21.65
CA GLU A 292 3.21 -9.49 21.80
C GLU A 292 3.84 -8.31 22.55
N TYR A 293 4.66 -8.63 23.57
CA TYR A 293 5.55 -7.70 24.26
C TYR A 293 6.59 -7.00 23.37
N LYS A 294 6.61 -7.33 22.08
CA LYS A 294 7.66 -6.92 21.14
C LYS A 294 7.70 -5.43 20.83
N LEU A 295 6.77 -4.65 21.35
CA LEU A 295 6.66 -3.23 21.05
C LEU A 295 6.73 -2.35 22.31
N SER A 296 7.68 -2.59 23.23
CA SER A 296 8.07 -1.49 24.07
C SER A 296 8.92 -0.54 23.21
N LEU A 297 8.57 0.72 23.16
CA LEU A 297 9.35 1.79 22.49
C LEU A 297 10.85 1.76 22.88
N ARG A 298 11.19 1.25 24.05
CA ARG A 298 12.57 1.13 24.53
C ARG A 298 13.37 -0.01 23.92
N ASP A 299 12.72 -1.01 23.34
CA ASP A 299 13.41 -2.20 22.84
C ASP A 299 13.73 -2.13 21.34
N LYS A 300 13.37 -1.01 20.68
CA LYS A 300 13.54 -0.82 19.23
C LYS A 300 14.10 0.56 18.82
N ILE A 301 14.48 1.41 19.76
CA ILE A 301 15.21 2.66 19.49
C ILE A 301 16.69 2.43 19.72
#